data_06a1b151b6fcb2a3399549b32ce68e4c
#
_entry.id   06a1b151b6fcb2a3399549b32ce68e4c
#
_cell.length_a   1.000
_cell.length_b   1.000
_cell.length_c   1.000
_cell.angle_alpha   90.00
_cell.angle_beta   90.00
_cell.angle_gamma   90.00
#
_symmetry.space_group_name_H-M   'P 1'
#
loop_
_entity.id
_entity.type
_entity.pdbx_description
1 polymer ?
#
loop_
_entity_poly.entity_id
_entity_poly.type
_entity_poly.pdbx_seq_one_letter_code
_entity_poly.pdbx_strand_id
1 'polypeptide(L)'
;MLSRRHFLKVSAAFGAIAGLMPGRSLLAALTGRRTGSLAAAPPSSARNPVVISTWKHGVPANEAAWKVLSGGGSVLDAVEAGVRVPEGDPEVTSVGYGGLPDEECRVTLDACIMGPDGNAGSVAFVEGYKHPISIARKVMSDTDHVMIVGNGAEEFARKTGFPREELLTEKAREAWHKWRSGLSERDDWFPPEEDHDTIGMVALDGSGNLAGACTTSGLAFKIHGRVGDSPIIGAGMYVDNEVGAAAATGRGEAVTKTCGSFLVVELMRQGLYPREACRKALERIVEKHGGAPDFQVAYVAVNRRGETGAFSIQKGFQYALSVDGGTELIDAEHML
;
A
#
# COMPACT_ATOMS: atom_id res chain seq x y z
N MET A 1 16.37 35.37 11.83
CA MET A 1 15.25 34.53 12.30
C MET A 1 14.19 35.44 12.90
N LEU A 2 13.08 35.64 12.20
CA LEU A 2 11.94 36.43 12.69
C LEU A 2 11.13 35.59 13.69
N SER A 3 10.90 36.10 14.89
CA SER A 3 10.18 35.38 15.95
C SER A 3 8.68 35.27 15.63
N ARG A 4 8.01 34.20 16.15
CA ARG A 4 6.55 33.97 15.99
C ARG A 4 5.68 35.18 16.36
N ARG A 5 6.14 36.08 17.21
CA ARG A 5 5.43 37.32 17.58
C ARG A 5 5.43 38.39 16.49
N HIS A 6 6.38 38.39 15.56
CA HIS A 6 6.43 39.32 14.44
C HIS A 6 5.47 38.94 13.33
N PHE A 7 5.26 37.65 13.10
CA PHE A 7 4.32 37.13 12.10
C PHE A 7 2.85 37.49 12.40
N LEU A 8 2.45 37.41 13.66
CA LEU A 8 1.08 37.73 14.09
C LEU A 8 0.76 39.24 14.05
N LYS A 9 1.75 40.13 14.12
CA LYS A 9 1.54 41.58 14.03
C LYS A 9 1.40 42.08 12.57
N VAL A 10 1.95 41.39 11.60
CA VAL A 10 1.82 41.74 10.17
C VAL A 10 0.47 41.29 9.62
N SER A 11 -0.12 40.20 10.13
CA SER A 11 -1.43 39.71 9.70
C SER A 11 -2.61 40.57 10.18
N ALA A 12 -2.43 41.36 11.27
CA ALA A 12 -3.46 42.25 11.79
C ALA A 12 -3.53 43.63 11.07
N ALA A 13 -2.52 43.98 10.27
CA ALA A 13 -2.47 45.26 9.57
C ALA A 13 -3.12 45.27 8.17
N PHE A 14 -3.44 44.08 7.62
CA PHE A 14 -4.10 43.96 6.31
C PHE A 14 -5.63 43.83 6.34
N GLY A 15 -6.23 43.80 7.52
CA GLY A 15 -7.69 43.66 7.73
C GLY A 15 -8.51 44.95 7.77
N ALA A 16 -7.88 46.14 7.65
CA ALA A 16 -8.54 47.42 7.97
C ALA A 16 -8.74 48.40 6.80
N ILE A 17 -8.57 47.98 5.54
CA ILE A 17 -8.80 48.84 4.35
C ILE A 17 -9.75 48.17 3.36
N ALA A 18 -10.96 47.88 3.80
CA ALA A 18 -12.07 47.51 2.90
C ALA A 18 -13.41 47.95 3.49
N GLY A 19 -13.57 49.28 3.61
CA GLY A 19 -14.82 49.83 4.07
C GLY A 19 -14.89 51.32 3.74
N LEU A 20 -15.28 51.66 2.49
CA LEU A 20 -15.99 52.90 2.11
C LEU A 20 -16.05 53.03 0.59
N MET A 21 -17.09 52.46 -0.02
CA MET A 21 -17.68 52.99 -1.28
C MET A 21 -19.18 52.72 -1.25
N PRO A 22 -20.03 53.71 -1.51
CA PRO A 22 -21.49 53.56 -1.43
C PRO A 22 -22.08 53.05 -2.75
N GLY A 23 -22.97 52.12 -2.64
CA GLY A 23 -24.17 51.94 -3.43
C GLY A 23 -24.05 51.80 -4.96
N ARG A 24 -24.23 50.53 -5.40
CA ARG A 24 -25.17 50.18 -6.48
C ARG A 24 -25.56 48.73 -6.40
N SER A 25 -26.85 48.51 -6.24
CA SER A 25 -27.58 47.25 -6.25
C SER A 25 -27.27 46.43 -7.48
N LEU A 26 -26.60 45.29 -7.29
CA LEU A 26 -26.54 44.16 -8.24
C LEU A 26 -26.81 42.86 -7.47
N LEU A 27 -27.99 42.79 -6.87
CA LEU A 27 -28.50 41.64 -6.11
C LEU A 27 -29.70 41.05 -6.83
N ALA A 28 -29.51 40.52 -8.02
CA ALA A 28 -30.58 39.82 -8.73
C ALA A 28 -30.05 38.90 -9.86
N ALA A 29 -29.07 38.05 -9.62
CA ALA A 29 -28.71 37.01 -10.61
C ALA A 29 -27.91 35.82 -10.06
N LEU A 30 -28.01 35.45 -8.77
CA LEU A 30 -27.34 34.23 -8.25
C LEU A 30 -28.18 33.44 -7.22
N THR A 31 -29.52 33.41 -7.43
CA THR A 31 -30.38 32.47 -6.66
C THR A 31 -30.94 31.36 -7.53
N GLY A 32 -30.09 30.79 -8.36
CA GLY A 32 -30.30 29.48 -8.98
C GLY A 32 -29.65 28.38 -8.12
N ARG A 33 -30.04 28.29 -6.84
CA ARG A 33 -29.76 27.10 -6.03
C ARG A 33 -30.56 25.95 -6.63
N ARG A 34 -29.97 25.20 -7.56
CA ARG A 34 -30.36 23.82 -7.82
C ARG A 34 -30.11 23.04 -6.53
N THR A 35 -31.14 22.95 -5.70
CA THR A 35 -31.25 21.86 -4.72
C THR A 35 -31.44 20.57 -5.53
N GLY A 36 -30.38 20.10 -6.14
CA GLY A 36 -30.29 18.73 -6.57
C GLY A 36 -30.35 17.90 -5.30
N SER A 37 -31.52 17.34 -4.99
CA SER A 37 -31.66 16.22 -4.09
C SER A 37 -30.61 15.21 -4.55
N LEU A 38 -29.57 15.00 -3.74
CA LEU A 38 -28.77 13.79 -3.83
C LEU A 38 -29.75 12.65 -3.54
N ALA A 39 -30.33 12.11 -4.60
CA ALA A 39 -31.10 10.86 -4.48
C ALA A 39 -30.14 9.88 -3.80
N ALA A 40 -30.50 9.41 -2.62
CA ALA A 40 -29.81 8.33 -1.95
C ALA A 40 -29.64 7.21 -3.00
N ALA A 41 -28.41 6.76 -3.19
CA ALA A 41 -28.15 5.63 -4.08
C ALA A 41 -29.08 4.49 -3.65
N PRO A 42 -29.72 3.77 -4.60
CA PRO A 42 -30.56 2.63 -4.26
C PRO A 42 -29.75 1.68 -3.37
N PRO A 43 -30.39 0.98 -2.41
CA PRO A 43 -29.72 0.01 -1.58
C PRO A 43 -28.97 -0.96 -2.50
N SER A 44 -27.67 -1.06 -2.32
CA SER A 44 -26.76 -1.90 -3.07
C SER A 44 -27.30 -3.33 -3.07
N SER A 45 -27.60 -3.88 -4.25
CA SER A 45 -27.66 -5.33 -4.41
C SER A 45 -26.37 -5.88 -3.80
N ALA A 46 -26.46 -6.95 -2.99
CA ALA A 46 -25.28 -7.59 -2.37
C ALA A 46 -24.23 -7.77 -3.46
N ARG A 47 -23.05 -7.18 -3.23
CA ARG A 47 -21.92 -7.32 -4.17
C ARG A 47 -21.21 -8.62 -3.87
N ASN A 48 -20.71 -9.27 -4.89
CA ASN A 48 -19.85 -10.40 -4.66
C ASN A 48 -18.54 -9.88 -4.03
N PRO A 49 -18.09 -10.44 -2.90
CA PRO A 49 -16.79 -10.12 -2.35
C PRO A 49 -15.69 -10.37 -3.37
N VAL A 50 -14.63 -9.57 -3.30
CA VAL A 50 -13.44 -9.70 -4.15
C VAL A 50 -12.19 -9.58 -3.30
N VAL A 51 -11.21 -10.45 -3.53
CA VAL A 51 -9.85 -10.32 -2.97
C VAL A 51 -8.86 -10.44 -4.11
N ILE A 52 -7.97 -9.47 -4.24
CA ILE A 52 -6.89 -9.50 -5.23
C ILE A 52 -5.57 -9.19 -4.54
N SER A 53 -4.53 -9.98 -4.85
CA SER A 53 -3.19 -9.80 -4.27
C SER A 53 -2.08 -10.17 -5.26
N THR A 54 -0.89 -9.67 -4.97
CA THR A 54 0.30 -9.86 -5.82
C THR A 54 0.93 -11.23 -5.64
N TRP A 55 1.48 -11.77 -6.73
CA TRP A 55 2.31 -12.97 -6.82
C TRP A 55 1.62 -14.29 -6.41
N LYS A 56 2.33 -15.41 -6.61
CA LYS A 56 1.84 -16.77 -6.33
C LYS A 56 1.52 -17.04 -4.85
N HIS A 57 2.25 -16.39 -3.92
CA HIS A 57 1.97 -16.48 -2.48
C HIS A 57 0.66 -15.77 -2.10
N GLY A 58 0.11 -14.97 -3.01
CA GLY A 58 -1.23 -14.42 -2.91
C GLY A 58 -2.34 -15.46 -2.93
N VAL A 59 -2.13 -16.65 -3.51
CA VAL A 59 -3.17 -17.70 -3.56
C VAL A 59 -3.58 -18.14 -2.15
N PRO A 60 -2.69 -18.66 -1.29
CA PRO A 60 -3.07 -19.02 0.08
C PRO A 60 -3.46 -17.80 0.93
N ALA A 61 -2.91 -16.62 0.64
CA ALA A 61 -3.30 -15.37 1.30
C ALA A 61 -4.77 -15.00 0.98
N ASN A 62 -5.16 -15.07 -0.28
CA ASN A 62 -6.53 -14.82 -0.70
C ASN A 62 -7.52 -15.82 -0.11
N GLU A 63 -7.15 -17.10 -0.04
CA GLU A 63 -7.99 -18.13 0.60
C GLU A 63 -8.24 -17.83 2.08
N ALA A 64 -7.21 -17.38 2.81
CA ALA A 64 -7.34 -16.96 4.20
C ALA A 64 -8.25 -15.73 4.35
N ALA A 65 -8.06 -14.71 3.51
CA ALA A 65 -8.90 -13.52 3.48
C ALA A 65 -10.36 -13.87 3.13
N TRP A 66 -10.56 -14.74 2.14
CA TRP A 66 -11.89 -15.20 1.73
C TRP A 66 -12.63 -15.94 2.84
N LYS A 67 -11.92 -16.77 3.60
CA LYS A 67 -12.48 -17.46 4.77
C LYS A 67 -13.02 -16.48 5.82
N VAL A 68 -12.36 -15.36 6.04
CA VAL A 68 -12.83 -14.31 6.96
C VAL A 68 -14.09 -13.66 6.40
N LEU A 69 -14.09 -13.26 5.13
CA LEU A 69 -15.24 -12.61 4.49
C LEU A 69 -16.48 -13.52 4.46
N SER A 70 -16.30 -14.78 4.07
CA SER A 70 -17.38 -15.77 4.03
C SER A 70 -17.92 -16.15 5.42
N GLY A 71 -17.10 -16.01 6.46
CA GLY A 71 -17.48 -16.14 7.86
C GLY A 71 -18.17 -14.91 8.46
N GLY A 72 -18.36 -13.84 7.67
CA GLY A 72 -19.00 -12.59 8.15
C GLY A 72 -18.03 -11.66 8.90
N GLY A 73 -16.72 -11.87 8.82
CA GLY A 73 -15.70 -10.97 9.34
C GLY A 73 -15.59 -9.68 8.51
N SER A 74 -14.94 -8.66 9.08
CA SER A 74 -14.74 -7.39 8.38
C SER A 74 -13.72 -7.51 7.24
N VAL A 75 -13.82 -6.63 6.23
CA VAL A 75 -12.85 -6.55 5.13
C VAL A 75 -11.44 -6.24 5.63
N LEU A 76 -11.34 -5.49 6.72
CA LEU A 76 -10.06 -5.15 7.35
C LEU A 76 -9.43 -6.37 8.05
N ASP A 77 -10.23 -7.20 8.72
CA ASP A 77 -9.76 -8.48 9.29
C ASP A 77 -9.36 -9.47 8.19
N ALA A 78 -10.04 -9.42 7.05
CA ALA A 78 -9.75 -10.27 5.92
C ALA A 78 -8.37 -9.95 5.31
N VAL A 79 -8.06 -8.70 5.01
CA VAL A 79 -6.75 -8.34 4.43
C VAL A 79 -5.61 -8.59 5.42
N GLU A 80 -5.82 -8.35 6.73
CA GLU A 80 -4.83 -8.70 7.75
C GLU A 80 -4.58 -10.22 7.78
N ALA A 81 -5.64 -11.02 7.90
CA ALA A 81 -5.53 -12.48 7.94
C ALA A 81 -4.87 -13.03 6.67
N GLY A 82 -5.17 -12.44 5.51
CA GLY A 82 -4.59 -12.84 4.24
C GLY A 82 -3.08 -12.63 4.19
N VAL A 83 -2.60 -11.42 4.41
CA VAL A 83 -1.17 -11.12 4.29
C VAL A 83 -0.32 -11.74 5.39
N ARG A 84 -0.92 -12.10 6.53
CA ARG A 84 -0.24 -12.88 7.59
C ARG A 84 0.20 -14.27 7.15
N VAL A 85 -0.42 -14.83 6.11
CA VAL A 85 -0.03 -16.16 5.60
C VAL A 85 1.40 -16.13 5.05
N PRO A 86 1.75 -15.31 4.04
CA PRO A 86 3.13 -15.22 3.57
C PRO A 86 4.09 -14.60 4.62
N GLU A 87 3.63 -13.73 5.53
CA GLU A 87 4.47 -13.27 6.64
C GLU A 87 4.94 -14.40 7.56
N GLY A 88 4.15 -15.46 7.68
CA GLY A 88 4.46 -16.62 8.51
C GLY A 88 5.18 -17.75 7.79
N ASP A 89 5.32 -17.71 6.47
CA ASP A 89 5.89 -18.77 5.66
C ASP A 89 7.40 -18.58 5.45
N PRO A 90 8.26 -19.47 6.01
CA PRO A 90 9.72 -19.35 5.86
C PRO A 90 10.22 -19.59 4.42
N GLU A 91 9.40 -20.11 3.53
CA GLU A 91 9.77 -20.31 2.12
C GLU A 91 9.55 -19.05 1.27
N VAL A 92 8.80 -18.08 1.78
CA VAL A 92 8.61 -16.77 1.13
C VAL A 92 9.76 -15.83 1.54
N THR A 93 10.74 -15.68 0.66
CA THR A 93 12.00 -14.98 0.96
C THR A 93 11.91 -13.45 0.89
N SER A 94 10.77 -12.90 0.51
CA SER A 94 10.53 -11.46 0.33
C SER A 94 9.56 -10.84 1.33
N VAL A 95 8.96 -11.64 2.23
CA VAL A 95 7.95 -11.20 3.19
C VAL A 95 8.16 -11.90 4.53
N GLY A 96 8.16 -11.14 5.63
CA GLY A 96 8.05 -11.70 6.98
C GLY A 96 9.16 -12.67 7.40
N TYR A 97 8.75 -13.80 7.99
CA TYR A 97 9.64 -14.85 8.47
C TYR A 97 10.33 -15.57 7.31
N GLY A 98 11.66 -15.55 7.29
CA GLY A 98 12.45 -16.08 6.18
C GLY A 98 12.77 -15.04 5.10
N GLY A 99 12.31 -13.80 5.24
CA GLY A 99 12.69 -12.71 4.37
C GLY A 99 14.21 -12.54 4.27
N LEU A 100 14.70 -12.22 3.07
CA LEU A 100 16.13 -11.97 2.88
C LEU A 100 16.57 -10.74 3.68
N PRO A 101 17.73 -10.82 4.38
CA PRO A 101 18.19 -9.76 5.26
C PRO A 101 18.75 -8.56 4.49
N ASP A 102 19.05 -7.49 5.22
CA ASP A 102 19.83 -6.37 4.74
C ASP A 102 21.34 -6.67 4.69
N GLU A 103 22.15 -5.68 4.34
CA GLU A 103 23.62 -5.82 4.22
C GLU A 103 24.31 -6.22 5.55
N GLU A 104 23.67 -5.94 6.69
CA GLU A 104 24.15 -6.31 8.02
C GLU A 104 23.65 -7.69 8.49
N CYS A 105 22.99 -8.48 7.62
CA CYS A 105 22.40 -9.77 7.94
C CYS A 105 21.22 -9.68 8.93
N ARG A 106 20.44 -8.62 8.88
CA ARG A 106 19.27 -8.37 9.74
C ARG A 106 17.99 -8.38 8.92
N VAL A 107 16.99 -9.13 9.36
CA VAL A 107 15.66 -9.13 8.73
C VAL A 107 14.85 -7.97 9.26
N THR A 108 14.61 -6.99 8.42
CA THR A 108 13.82 -5.79 8.72
C THR A 108 12.56 -5.78 7.90
N LEU A 109 11.42 -5.53 8.54
CA LEU A 109 10.09 -5.69 7.97
C LEU A 109 9.34 -4.35 7.92
N ASP A 110 8.55 -4.20 6.85
CA ASP A 110 7.72 -3.02 6.58
C ASP A 110 6.28 -3.47 6.33
N ALA A 111 5.28 -2.73 6.85
CA ALA A 111 3.88 -3.03 6.57
C ALA A 111 2.99 -1.79 6.69
N CYS A 112 1.90 -1.76 5.91
CA CYS A 112 0.79 -0.82 6.11
C CYS A 112 -0.56 -1.48 5.88
N ILE A 113 -1.59 -0.94 6.55
CA ILE A 113 -2.98 -1.36 6.43
C ILE A 113 -3.89 -0.13 6.43
N MET A 114 -4.97 -0.17 5.65
CA MET A 114 -5.92 0.93 5.57
C MET A 114 -7.35 0.39 5.44
N GLY A 115 -8.26 0.98 6.20
CA GLY A 115 -9.67 0.59 6.29
C GLY A 115 -10.62 1.47 5.47
N PRO A 116 -11.92 1.09 5.45
CA PRO A 116 -12.95 1.79 4.68
C PRO A 116 -13.28 3.19 5.19
N ASP A 117 -12.97 3.48 6.44
CA ASP A 117 -13.16 4.79 7.08
C ASP A 117 -12.02 5.78 6.77
N GLY A 118 -11.03 5.37 5.98
CA GLY A 118 -9.85 6.15 5.66
C GLY A 118 -8.78 6.11 6.74
N ASN A 119 -9.02 5.41 7.87
CA ASN A 119 -8.01 5.23 8.90
C ASN A 119 -6.94 4.23 8.45
N ALA A 120 -5.70 4.48 8.86
CA ALA A 120 -4.56 3.69 8.41
C ALA A 120 -3.52 3.52 9.52
N GLY A 121 -2.75 2.43 9.42
CA GLY A 121 -1.61 2.18 10.29
C GLY A 121 -0.43 1.63 9.53
N SER A 122 0.77 1.92 10.00
CA SER A 122 2.00 1.57 9.31
C SER A 122 3.13 1.34 10.28
N VAL A 123 4.00 0.40 9.96
CA VAL A 123 5.29 0.22 10.63
C VAL A 123 6.38 0.00 9.59
N ALA A 124 7.57 0.49 9.88
CA ALA A 124 8.72 0.31 9.01
C ALA A 124 9.97 0.00 9.80
N PHE A 125 10.87 -0.75 9.17
CA PHE A 125 12.15 -1.12 9.76
C PHE A 125 12.00 -1.81 11.12
N VAL A 126 11.09 -2.81 11.18
CA VAL A 126 10.80 -3.58 12.40
C VAL A 126 11.58 -4.88 12.39
N GLU A 127 12.25 -5.21 13.50
CA GLU A 127 12.98 -6.44 13.65
C GLU A 127 12.39 -7.34 14.75
N GLY A 128 12.45 -8.65 14.52
CA GLY A 128 12.09 -9.64 15.52
C GLY A 128 10.58 -9.81 15.77
N TYR A 129 9.73 -9.37 14.85
CA TYR A 129 8.28 -9.56 14.92
C TYR A 129 7.74 -10.08 13.59
N LYS A 130 7.31 -11.34 13.56
CA LYS A 130 6.93 -12.08 12.36
C LYS A 130 5.77 -11.45 11.56
N HIS A 131 4.83 -10.78 12.26
CA HIS A 131 3.64 -10.19 11.65
C HIS A 131 3.60 -8.67 11.79
N PRO A 132 4.41 -7.91 11.03
CA PRO A 132 4.41 -6.45 11.06
C PRO A 132 3.05 -5.86 10.70
N ILE A 133 2.24 -6.53 9.86
CA ILE A 133 0.89 -6.08 9.52
C ILE A 133 -0.02 -5.95 10.76
N SER A 134 0.08 -6.88 11.71
CA SER A 134 -0.72 -6.83 12.93
C SER A 134 -0.25 -5.70 13.88
N ILE A 135 1.04 -5.37 13.85
CA ILE A 135 1.55 -4.20 14.58
C ILE A 135 1.04 -2.91 13.91
N ALA A 136 1.09 -2.83 12.57
CA ALA A 136 0.53 -1.72 11.81
C ALA A 136 -0.98 -1.53 12.11
N ARG A 137 -1.75 -2.63 12.15
CA ARG A 137 -3.16 -2.63 12.57
C ARG A 137 -3.34 -2.08 13.98
N LYS A 138 -2.45 -2.44 14.89
CA LYS A 138 -2.48 -1.98 16.28
C LYS A 138 -2.15 -0.49 16.39
N VAL A 139 -1.19 0.02 15.59
CA VAL A 139 -0.94 1.46 15.47
C VAL A 139 -2.21 2.20 15.05
N MET A 140 -2.90 1.71 14.02
CA MET A 140 -4.14 2.29 13.52
C MET A 140 -5.27 2.32 14.56
N SER A 141 -5.43 1.23 15.33
CA SER A 141 -6.57 1.08 16.24
C SER A 141 -6.37 1.70 17.62
N ASP A 142 -5.14 1.76 18.11
CA ASP A 142 -4.85 2.08 19.51
C ASP A 142 -4.13 3.43 19.68
N THR A 143 -3.83 4.14 18.58
CA THR A 143 -3.13 5.42 18.63
C THR A 143 -3.72 6.44 17.66
N ASP A 144 -3.37 7.72 17.86
CA ASP A 144 -3.67 8.80 16.89
C ASP A 144 -2.59 8.93 15.79
N HIS A 145 -1.63 7.99 15.74
CA HIS A 145 -0.54 8.00 14.78
C HIS A 145 -0.83 7.08 13.60
N VAL A 146 -0.33 7.43 12.43
CA VAL A 146 -0.39 6.57 11.25
C VAL A 146 0.84 5.68 11.12
N MET A 147 2.02 6.14 11.55
CA MET A 147 3.26 5.40 11.34
C MET A 147 4.19 5.47 12.55
N ILE A 148 4.74 4.32 12.95
CA ILE A 148 5.81 4.18 13.95
C ILE A 148 6.91 3.31 13.34
N VAL A 149 8.20 3.66 13.55
CA VAL A 149 9.31 2.98 12.85
C VAL A 149 10.43 2.54 13.79
N GLY A 150 11.22 1.53 13.34
CA GLY A 150 12.43 1.06 14.01
C GLY A 150 12.22 0.69 15.48
N ASN A 151 13.15 1.05 16.34
CA ASN A 151 13.09 0.74 17.77
C ASN A 151 11.79 1.23 18.44
N GLY A 152 11.18 2.33 17.95
CA GLY A 152 9.89 2.81 18.45
C GLY A 152 8.77 1.83 18.16
N ALA A 153 8.74 1.25 16.95
CA ALA A 153 7.78 0.22 16.57
C ALA A 153 7.99 -1.09 17.34
N GLU A 154 9.25 -1.50 17.56
CA GLU A 154 9.58 -2.68 18.36
C GLU A 154 9.16 -2.52 19.83
N GLU A 155 9.39 -1.35 20.42
CA GLU A 155 8.94 -1.05 21.78
C GLU A 155 7.41 -1.04 21.87
N PHE A 156 6.72 -0.47 20.89
CA PHE A 156 5.26 -0.49 20.79
C PHE A 156 4.75 -1.93 20.69
N ALA A 157 5.31 -2.76 19.80
CA ALA A 157 4.97 -4.16 19.66
C ALA A 157 5.14 -4.93 20.97
N ARG A 158 6.27 -4.76 21.65
CA ARG A 158 6.54 -5.37 22.96
C ARG A 158 5.50 -4.94 24.02
N LYS A 159 5.18 -3.65 24.12
CA LYS A 159 4.20 -3.11 25.07
C LYS A 159 2.78 -3.59 24.80
N THR A 160 2.45 -3.84 23.55
CA THR A 160 1.13 -4.34 23.12
C THR A 160 1.03 -5.87 23.06
N GLY A 161 2.08 -6.58 23.51
CA GLY A 161 2.05 -8.01 23.76
C GLY A 161 2.42 -8.91 22.57
N PHE A 162 3.00 -8.35 21.51
CA PHE A 162 3.51 -9.18 20.41
C PHE A 162 4.75 -9.97 20.85
N PRO A 163 4.83 -11.27 20.48
CA PRO A 163 6.01 -12.08 20.79
C PRO A 163 7.18 -11.69 19.89
N ARG A 164 8.37 -11.63 20.48
CA ARG A 164 9.60 -11.46 19.71
C ARG A 164 10.12 -12.82 19.26
N GLU A 165 10.54 -12.93 17.99
CA GLU A 165 11.00 -14.16 17.36
C GLU A 165 12.28 -13.90 16.54
N GLU A 166 13.12 -14.94 16.34
CA GLU A 166 14.22 -14.89 15.37
C GLU A 166 13.63 -15.09 13.97
N LEU A 167 13.87 -14.15 13.06
CA LEU A 167 13.28 -14.16 11.73
C LEU A 167 14.26 -14.64 10.64
N LEU A 168 15.56 -14.62 10.93
CA LEU A 168 16.60 -15.01 9.97
C LEU A 168 16.69 -16.54 9.89
N THR A 169 16.21 -17.11 8.81
CA THR A 169 16.34 -18.55 8.54
C THR A 169 17.76 -18.89 8.08
N GLU A 170 18.14 -20.19 8.19
CA GLU A 170 19.43 -20.65 7.67
C GLU A 170 19.55 -20.43 6.16
N LYS A 171 18.47 -20.68 5.41
CA LYS A 171 18.39 -20.40 3.97
C LYS A 171 18.68 -18.93 3.63
N ALA A 172 18.10 -18.00 4.38
CA ALA A 172 18.32 -16.57 4.19
C ALA A 172 19.75 -16.16 4.59
N ARG A 173 20.33 -16.78 5.64
CA ARG A 173 21.71 -16.58 6.06
C ARG A 173 22.70 -17.07 5.00
N GLU A 174 22.49 -18.25 4.41
CA GLU A 174 23.30 -18.80 3.33
C GLU A 174 23.26 -17.91 2.09
N ALA A 175 22.08 -17.40 1.72
CA ALA A 175 21.90 -16.46 0.62
C ALA A 175 22.70 -15.17 0.86
N TRP A 176 22.67 -14.64 2.09
CA TRP A 176 23.46 -13.46 2.48
C TRP A 176 24.96 -13.73 2.40
N HIS A 177 25.46 -14.87 2.88
CA HIS A 177 26.87 -15.24 2.77
C HIS A 177 27.31 -15.33 1.31
N LYS A 178 26.50 -15.93 0.44
CA LYS A 178 26.76 -16.03 -1.01
C LYS A 178 26.88 -14.64 -1.64
N TRP A 179 25.88 -13.76 -1.36
CA TRP A 179 25.90 -12.39 -1.84
C TRP A 179 27.14 -11.65 -1.36
N ARG A 180 27.42 -11.66 -0.06
CA ARG A 180 28.53 -10.94 0.54
C ARG A 180 29.90 -11.40 0.01
N SER A 181 30.06 -12.68 -0.25
CA SER A 181 31.32 -13.23 -0.82
C SER A 181 31.51 -12.88 -2.30
N GLY A 182 30.46 -12.47 -3.00
CA GLY A 182 30.52 -12.05 -4.41
C GLY A 182 30.68 -10.54 -4.59
N LEU A 183 30.68 -9.74 -3.52
CA LEU A 183 30.81 -8.28 -3.62
C LEU A 183 32.16 -7.86 -4.19
N SER A 184 32.16 -6.82 -5.02
CA SER A 184 33.34 -6.15 -5.56
C SER A 184 33.31 -4.65 -5.24
N GLU A 185 34.42 -3.93 -5.47
CA GLU A 185 34.47 -2.47 -5.28
C GLU A 185 33.56 -1.68 -6.24
N ARG A 186 32.90 -2.35 -7.18
CA ARG A 186 32.01 -1.75 -8.18
C ARG A 186 30.54 -2.11 -7.98
N ASP A 187 30.24 -2.85 -6.93
CA ASP A 187 28.87 -3.29 -6.69
C ASP A 187 28.01 -2.12 -6.26
N ASP A 188 26.89 -1.96 -6.91
CA ASP A 188 25.80 -1.15 -6.46
C ASP A 188 24.85 -2.00 -5.58
N TRP A 189 24.01 -1.33 -4.77
CA TRP A 189 23.02 -1.97 -3.91
C TRP A 189 21.75 -2.38 -4.66
N PHE A 190 21.84 -2.57 -5.98
CA PHE A 190 20.72 -2.99 -6.81
C PHE A 190 21.03 -4.37 -7.38
N PRO A 191 20.69 -5.46 -6.65
CA PRO A 191 20.85 -6.79 -7.21
C PRO A 191 20.00 -6.93 -8.48
N PRO A 192 20.44 -7.75 -9.45
CA PRO A 192 19.61 -8.11 -10.59
C PRO A 192 18.30 -8.76 -10.09
N GLU A 193 17.26 -8.50 -10.76
CA GLU A 193 15.82 -8.62 -10.69
C GLU A 193 15.14 -9.86 -10.02
N GLU A 194 15.79 -10.77 -9.35
CA GLU A 194 15.18 -12.09 -9.15
C GLU A 194 14.31 -12.29 -7.90
N ASP A 195 14.27 -11.37 -6.89
CA ASP A 195 13.54 -11.62 -5.64
C ASP A 195 12.98 -10.35 -4.95
N HIS A 196 12.00 -9.68 -5.59
CA HIS A 196 11.33 -8.49 -5.00
C HIS A 196 9.81 -8.65 -4.88
N ASP A 197 9.36 -9.73 -4.27
CA ASP A 197 7.95 -10.11 -4.21
C ASP A 197 7.26 -9.59 -2.94
N THR A 198 6.85 -8.34 -2.94
CA THR A 198 5.98 -7.76 -1.91
C THR A 198 4.57 -8.33 -2.02
N ILE A 199 3.94 -8.73 -0.90
CA ILE A 199 2.50 -8.94 -0.92
C ILE A 199 1.76 -7.62 -0.71
N GLY A 200 1.05 -7.20 -1.76
CA GLY A 200 0.00 -6.21 -1.69
C GLY A 200 -1.34 -6.90 -1.87
N MET A 201 -2.29 -6.63 -0.99
CA MET A 201 -3.64 -7.18 -1.04
C MET A 201 -4.67 -6.07 -0.90
N VAL A 202 -5.69 -6.07 -1.76
CA VAL A 202 -6.87 -5.23 -1.61
C VAL A 202 -8.13 -6.07 -1.75
N ALA A 203 -9.15 -5.74 -0.96
CA ALA A 203 -10.39 -6.49 -0.91
C ALA A 203 -11.62 -5.59 -0.87
N LEU A 204 -12.72 -6.11 -1.41
CA LEU A 204 -14.09 -5.56 -1.33
C LEU A 204 -14.98 -6.59 -0.64
N ASP A 205 -15.73 -6.20 0.37
CA ASP A 205 -16.74 -7.07 1.02
C ASP A 205 -18.12 -6.99 0.35
N GLY A 206 -19.03 -7.88 0.76
CA GLY A 206 -20.41 -7.91 0.29
C GLY A 206 -21.24 -6.66 0.64
N SER A 207 -20.77 -5.83 1.58
CA SER A 207 -21.39 -4.56 1.96
C SER A 207 -20.85 -3.38 1.13
N GLY A 208 -19.82 -3.61 0.32
CA GLY A 208 -19.19 -2.58 -0.50
C GLY A 208 -18.10 -1.79 0.22
N ASN A 209 -17.55 -2.32 1.32
CA ASN A 209 -16.41 -1.75 2.00
C ASN A 209 -15.11 -2.27 1.40
N LEU A 210 -14.13 -1.38 1.33
CA LEU A 210 -12.80 -1.65 0.81
C LEU A 210 -11.76 -1.59 1.92
N ALA A 211 -10.78 -2.49 1.87
CA ALA A 211 -9.57 -2.40 2.70
C ALA A 211 -8.35 -2.86 1.90
N GLY A 212 -7.17 -2.49 2.38
CA GLY A 212 -5.91 -2.91 1.78
C GLY A 212 -4.82 -3.13 2.83
N ALA A 213 -3.88 -3.99 2.48
CA ALA A 213 -2.69 -4.31 3.25
C ALA A 213 -1.49 -4.48 2.31
N CYS A 214 -0.32 -4.05 2.75
CA CYS A 214 0.93 -4.25 2.03
C CYS A 214 2.02 -4.59 3.05
N THR A 215 2.81 -5.65 2.80
CA THR A 215 3.89 -6.07 3.70
C THR A 215 5.03 -6.72 2.95
N THR A 216 6.25 -6.54 3.46
CA THR A 216 7.49 -6.96 2.79
C THR A 216 8.66 -7.07 3.78
N SER A 217 9.70 -7.81 3.39
CA SER A 217 11.05 -7.66 3.96
C SER A 217 11.93 -6.66 3.18
N GLY A 218 11.38 -6.03 2.14
CA GLY A 218 12.08 -5.08 1.27
C GLY A 218 13.02 -5.73 0.26
N LEU A 219 13.94 -4.95 -0.29
CA LEU A 219 14.97 -5.45 -1.18
C LEU A 219 15.95 -6.36 -0.44
N ALA A 220 16.33 -7.46 -1.06
CA ALA A 220 17.38 -8.33 -0.55
C ALA A 220 18.71 -7.53 -0.41
N PHE A 221 19.38 -7.71 0.71
CA PHE A 221 20.71 -7.14 0.99
C PHE A 221 20.76 -5.61 0.91
N LYS A 222 19.60 -4.96 1.08
CA LYS A 222 19.46 -3.49 1.09
C LYS A 222 20.41 -2.85 2.12
N ILE A 223 20.75 -1.58 1.90
CA ILE A 223 21.45 -0.78 2.91
C ILE A 223 20.64 -0.80 4.21
N HIS A 224 21.32 -1.00 5.33
CA HIS A 224 20.71 -0.95 6.65
C HIS A 224 19.96 0.38 6.87
N GLY A 225 18.69 0.31 7.21
CA GLY A 225 17.81 1.50 7.33
C GLY A 225 16.99 1.83 6.08
N ARG A 226 17.24 1.16 4.94
CA ARG A 226 16.41 1.39 3.73
C ARG A 226 15.00 0.88 3.93
N VAL A 227 14.04 1.73 3.62
CA VAL A 227 12.61 1.44 3.56
C VAL A 227 12.11 1.72 2.13
N GLY A 228 11.30 0.81 1.59
CA GLY A 228 10.66 0.94 0.27
C GLY A 228 9.33 1.68 0.34
N ASP A 229 8.45 1.32 -0.60
CA ASP A 229 7.09 1.88 -0.72
C ASP A 229 6.07 1.23 0.23
N SER A 230 6.30 -0.03 0.61
CA SER A 230 5.29 -0.87 1.26
C SER A 230 4.68 -0.31 2.56
N PRO A 231 5.41 0.42 3.44
CA PRO A 231 4.81 1.01 4.63
C PRO A 231 4.23 2.42 4.37
N ILE A 232 4.36 2.95 3.17
CA ILE A 232 3.97 4.32 2.83
C ILE A 232 2.57 4.33 2.22
N ILE A 233 1.58 4.79 3.00
CA ILE A 233 0.21 4.99 2.51
C ILE A 233 0.22 5.91 1.29
N GLY A 234 -0.41 5.45 0.21
CA GLY A 234 -0.41 6.13 -1.09
C GLY A 234 0.69 5.67 -2.04
N ALA A 235 1.77 5.07 -1.54
CA ALA A 235 2.80 4.45 -2.37
C ALA A 235 2.56 2.94 -2.50
N GLY A 236 2.87 2.14 -1.49
CA GLY A 236 2.71 0.69 -1.50
C GLY A 236 1.26 0.22 -1.55
N MET A 237 0.35 0.96 -0.91
CA MET A 237 -1.08 0.67 -0.92
C MET A 237 -1.88 1.95 -0.66
N TYR A 238 -3.11 2.02 -1.22
CA TYR A 238 -4.07 3.09 -0.93
C TYR A 238 -5.51 2.60 -1.05
N VAL A 239 -6.38 3.09 -0.16
CA VAL A 239 -7.82 2.78 -0.15
C VAL A 239 -8.61 4.07 -0.11
N ASP A 240 -9.62 4.16 -0.97
CA ASP A 240 -10.69 5.14 -0.88
C ASP A 240 -12.04 4.43 -1.06
N ASN A 241 -12.82 4.38 0.01
CA ASN A 241 -14.06 3.62 0.04
C ASN A 241 -15.13 4.12 -0.93
N GLU A 242 -14.99 5.34 -1.46
CA GLU A 242 -15.89 5.88 -2.49
C GLU A 242 -15.47 5.49 -3.91
N VAL A 243 -14.23 5.05 -4.11
CA VAL A 243 -13.63 4.84 -5.43
C VAL A 243 -13.14 3.41 -5.62
N GLY A 244 -12.16 3.01 -4.81
CA GLY A 244 -11.45 1.75 -4.99
C GLY A 244 -10.21 1.65 -4.11
N ALA A 245 -9.46 0.57 -4.31
CA ALA A 245 -8.21 0.31 -3.63
C ALA A 245 -7.17 -0.23 -4.59
N ALA A 246 -5.89 0.06 -4.33
CA ALA A 246 -4.76 -0.42 -5.11
C ALA A 246 -3.57 -0.76 -4.23
N ALA A 247 -2.76 -1.72 -4.65
CA ALA A 247 -1.50 -2.08 -4.03
C ALA A 247 -0.41 -2.31 -5.08
N ALA A 248 0.82 -2.05 -4.69
CA ALA A 248 2.02 -2.12 -5.52
C ALA A 248 2.93 -3.28 -5.13
N THR A 249 3.79 -3.65 -6.06
CA THR A 249 4.94 -4.54 -5.84
C THR A 249 6.08 -4.18 -6.79
N GLY A 250 7.29 -4.66 -6.51
CA GLY A 250 8.49 -4.43 -7.32
C GLY A 250 9.37 -3.30 -6.80
N ARG A 251 9.96 -2.48 -7.69
CA ARG A 251 10.91 -1.43 -7.32
C ARG A 251 10.26 -0.30 -6.51
N GLY A 252 10.37 -0.37 -5.18
CA GLY A 252 9.74 0.54 -4.24
C GLY A 252 10.09 2.01 -4.43
N GLU A 253 11.33 2.31 -4.82
CA GLU A 253 11.77 3.69 -5.09
C GLU A 253 11.01 4.34 -6.25
N ALA A 254 10.67 3.57 -7.29
CA ALA A 254 9.90 4.07 -8.43
C ALA A 254 8.43 4.31 -8.05
N VAL A 255 7.86 3.41 -7.25
CA VAL A 255 6.50 3.52 -6.71
C VAL A 255 6.39 4.73 -5.78
N THR A 256 7.33 4.88 -4.83
CA THR A 256 7.35 5.99 -3.87
C THR A 256 7.44 7.36 -4.56
N LYS A 257 8.32 7.50 -5.56
CA LYS A 257 8.51 8.76 -6.31
C LYS A 257 7.27 9.20 -7.09
N THR A 258 6.32 8.30 -7.33
CA THR A 258 5.10 8.57 -8.10
C THR A 258 3.83 8.54 -7.25
N CYS A 259 3.90 8.19 -5.94
CA CYS A 259 2.75 7.91 -5.08
C CYS A 259 1.79 6.94 -5.78
N GLY A 260 2.33 5.81 -6.25
CA GLY A 260 1.72 5.02 -7.32
C GLY A 260 0.36 4.46 -7.01
N SER A 261 0.12 3.87 -5.83
CA SER A 261 -1.19 3.31 -5.47
C SER A 261 -2.26 4.40 -5.31
N PHE A 262 -1.92 5.56 -4.75
CA PHE A 262 -2.79 6.73 -4.72
C PHE A 262 -3.15 7.18 -6.14
N LEU A 263 -2.15 7.25 -7.04
CA LEU A 263 -2.40 7.63 -8.44
C LEU A 263 -3.35 6.66 -9.14
N VAL A 264 -3.22 5.34 -8.92
CA VAL A 264 -4.15 4.35 -9.48
C VAL A 264 -5.58 4.62 -9.02
N VAL A 265 -5.79 4.87 -7.72
CA VAL A 265 -7.12 5.18 -7.17
C VAL A 265 -7.66 6.50 -7.74
N GLU A 266 -6.83 7.54 -7.87
CA GLU A 266 -7.26 8.81 -8.46
C GLU A 266 -7.60 8.68 -9.96
N LEU A 267 -6.91 7.84 -10.70
CA LEU A 267 -7.26 7.52 -12.08
C LEU A 267 -8.61 6.77 -12.17
N MET A 268 -8.89 5.86 -11.22
CA MET A 268 -10.22 5.25 -11.10
C MET A 268 -11.30 6.27 -10.74
N ARG A 269 -11.01 7.28 -9.88
CA ARG A 269 -11.92 8.41 -9.59
C ARG A 269 -12.27 9.21 -10.83
N GLN A 270 -11.32 9.34 -11.76
CA GLN A 270 -11.53 10.00 -13.06
C GLN A 270 -12.28 9.12 -14.06
N GLY A 271 -12.68 7.91 -13.69
CA GLY A 271 -13.52 7.02 -14.48
C GLY A 271 -12.79 5.92 -15.24
N LEU A 272 -11.48 5.74 -15.05
CA LEU A 272 -10.77 4.63 -15.67
C LEU A 272 -11.13 3.30 -14.98
N TYR A 273 -11.16 2.22 -15.76
CA TYR A 273 -11.23 0.87 -15.20
C TYR A 273 -9.94 0.52 -14.45
N PRO A 274 -9.97 -0.36 -13.43
CA PRO A 274 -8.80 -0.68 -12.60
C PRO A 274 -7.56 -1.06 -13.41
N ARG A 275 -7.68 -1.92 -14.42
CA ARG A 275 -6.57 -2.31 -15.29
C ARG A 275 -5.95 -1.12 -16.02
N GLU A 276 -6.79 -0.25 -16.61
CA GLU A 276 -6.31 0.94 -17.30
C GLU A 276 -5.67 1.95 -16.35
N ALA A 277 -6.18 2.06 -15.13
CA ALA A 277 -5.61 2.89 -14.08
C ALA A 277 -4.21 2.39 -13.68
N CYS A 278 -4.05 1.07 -13.49
CA CYS A 278 -2.74 0.46 -13.25
C CYS A 278 -1.76 0.74 -14.40
N ARG A 279 -2.18 0.49 -15.64
CA ARG A 279 -1.36 0.77 -16.84
C ARG A 279 -0.91 2.23 -16.90
N LYS A 280 -1.82 3.18 -16.70
CA LYS A 280 -1.52 4.62 -16.71
C LYS A 280 -0.55 5.07 -15.61
N ALA A 281 -0.66 4.48 -14.42
CA ALA A 281 0.28 4.74 -13.34
C ALA A 281 1.69 4.24 -13.67
N LEU A 282 1.80 3.07 -14.32
CA LEU A 282 3.07 2.52 -14.78
C LEU A 282 3.67 3.31 -15.93
N GLU A 283 2.87 3.81 -16.89
CA GLU A 283 3.34 4.70 -17.96
C GLU A 283 4.14 5.88 -17.39
N ARG A 284 3.67 6.49 -16.29
CA ARG A 284 4.38 7.59 -15.62
C ARG A 284 5.75 7.15 -15.08
N ILE A 285 5.87 5.91 -14.56
CA ILE A 285 7.14 5.37 -14.10
C ILE A 285 8.07 5.16 -15.28
N VAL A 286 7.59 4.51 -16.35
CA VAL A 286 8.35 4.22 -17.56
C VAL A 286 8.88 5.52 -18.20
N GLU A 287 8.04 6.53 -18.34
CA GLU A 287 8.43 7.84 -18.87
C GLU A 287 9.55 8.50 -18.04
N LYS A 288 9.43 8.46 -16.70
CA LYS A 288 10.44 9.03 -15.78
C LYS A 288 11.78 8.29 -15.79
N HIS A 289 11.80 7.05 -16.28
CA HIS A 289 12.99 6.20 -16.37
C HIS A 289 13.44 5.99 -17.82
N GLY A 290 13.20 6.94 -18.72
CA GLY A 290 13.72 6.96 -20.07
C GLY A 290 13.05 6.02 -21.05
N GLY A 291 11.88 5.49 -20.74
CA GLY A 291 11.06 4.68 -21.64
C GLY A 291 11.29 3.17 -21.57
N ALA A 292 12.39 2.71 -20.97
CA ALA A 292 12.74 1.29 -20.88
C ALA A 292 13.43 0.96 -19.55
N PRO A 293 12.73 1.04 -18.39
CA PRO A 293 13.30 0.63 -17.12
C PRO A 293 13.62 -0.88 -17.13
N ASP A 294 14.74 -1.24 -16.53
CA ASP A 294 15.24 -2.61 -16.39
C ASP A 294 14.78 -3.31 -15.10
N PHE A 295 13.74 -2.76 -14.45
CA PHE A 295 13.18 -3.29 -13.23
C PHE A 295 11.67 -3.52 -13.35
N GLN A 296 11.14 -4.35 -12.45
CA GLN A 296 9.71 -4.63 -12.34
C GLN A 296 9.01 -3.63 -11.41
N VAL A 297 7.84 -3.18 -11.81
CA VAL A 297 6.78 -2.64 -10.95
C VAL A 297 5.45 -3.16 -11.46
N ALA A 298 4.57 -3.54 -10.56
CA ALA A 298 3.22 -3.94 -10.88
C ALA A 298 2.21 -3.37 -9.87
N TYR A 299 0.97 -3.19 -10.31
CA TYR A 299 -0.16 -2.82 -9.49
C TYR A 299 -1.29 -3.83 -9.62
N VAL A 300 -1.98 -4.06 -8.52
CA VAL A 300 -3.30 -4.68 -8.48
C VAL A 300 -4.31 -3.67 -7.95
N ALA A 301 -5.55 -3.70 -8.46
CA ALA A 301 -6.58 -2.76 -8.05
C ALA A 301 -7.98 -3.38 -8.11
N VAL A 302 -8.88 -2.90 -7.25
CA VAL A 302 -10.31 -3.18 -7.27
C VAL A 302 -11.07 -1.87 -7.08
N ASN A 303 -12.13 -1.66 -7.85
CA ASN A 303 -12.98 -0.52 -7.64
C ASN A 303 -14.23 -0.88 -6.81
N ARG A 304 -15.00 0.13 -6.42
CA ARG A 304 -16.21 -0.05 -5.62
C ARG A 304 -17.30 -0.88 -6.31
N ARG A 305 -17.22 -1.11 -7.64
CA ARG A 305 -18.16 -1.97 -8.36
C ARG A 305 -17.76 -3.45 -8.35
N GLY A 306 -16.58 -3.78 -7.80
CA GLY A 306 -16.01 -5.13 -7.81
C GLY A 306 -15.27 -5.45 -9.10
N GLU A 307 -15.05 -4.47 -9.98
CA GLU A 307 -14.20 -4.64 -11.15
C GLU A 307 -12.72 -4.63 -10.68
N THR A 308 -11.92 -5.53 -11.22
CA THR A 308 -10.52 -5.72 -10.86
C THR A 308 -9.59 -5.42 -12.02
N GLY A 309 -8.33 -5.22 -11.72
CA GLY A 309 -7.29 -5.09 -12.72
C GLY A 309 -5.89 -5.25 -12.13
N ALA A 310 -5.00 -5.73 -12.98
CA ALA A 310 -3.58 -5.81 -12.71
C ALA A 310 -2.80 -5.43 -13.97
N PHE A 311 -1.62 -4.84 -13.80
CA PHE A 311 -0.71 -4.54 -14.90
C PHE A 311 0.72 -4.45 -14.38
N SER A 312 1.71 -4.75 -15.22
CA SER A 312 3.12 -4.70 -14.87
C SER A 312 3.97 -4.00 -15.93
N ILE A 313 5.18 -3.58 -15.57
CA ILE A 313 6.15 -3.07 -16.54
C ILE A 313 6.74 -4.23 -17.33
N GLN A 314 7.33 -5.20 -16.66
CA GLN A 314 8.00 -6.36 -17.26
C GLN A 314 7.08 -7.57 -17.27
N LYS A 315 7.34 -8.51 -18.18
CA LYS A 315 6.71 -9.82 -18.22
C LYS A 315 6.96 -10.62 -16.94
N GLY A 316 6.04 -11.55 -16.62
CA GLY A 316 6.22 -12.55 -15.57
C GLY A 316 5.54 -12.22 -14.24
N PHE A 317 4.91 -11.06 -14.12
CA PHE A 317 4.08 -10.77 -12.95
C PHE A 317 2.77 -11.58 -12.97
N GLN A 318 2.48 -12.23 -11.85
CA GLN A 318 1.24 -12.96 -11.58
C GLN A 318 0.52 -12.35 -10.39
N TYR A 319 -0.81 -12.44 -10.38
CA TYR A 319 -1.64 -12.02 -9.27
C TYR A 319 -2.69 -13.08 -8.94
N ALA A 320 -3.03 -13.19 -7.67
CA ALA A 320 -4.13 -14.05 -7.21
C ALA A 320 -5.43 -13.25 -7.17
N LEU A 321 -6.51 -13.84 -7.68
CA LEU A 321 -7.85 -13.27 -7.67
C LEU A 321 -8.83 -14.26 -7.08
N SER A 322 -9.59 -13.83 -6.07
CA SER A 322 -10.70 -14.60 -5.50
C SER A 322 -12.02 -13.90 -5.74
N VAL A 323 -12.93 -14.61 -6.39
CA VAL A 323 -14.31 -14.21 -6.68
C VAL A 323 -15.17 -15.46 -6.55
N ASP A 324 -16.38 -15.33 -6.02
CA ASP A 324 -17.37 -16.43 -5.91
C ASP A 324 -16.86 -17.69 -5.21
N GLY A 325 -15.90 -17.56 -4.31
CA GLY A 325 -15.33 -18.68 -3.54
C GLY A 325 -14.21 -19.44 -4.23
N GLY A 326 -13.85 -19.12 -5.45
CA GLY A 326 -12.69 -19.65 -6.16
C GLY A 326 -11.49 -18.70 -6.07
N THR A 327 -10.28 -19.25 -6.07
CA THR A 327 -9.03 -18.47 -6.16
C THR A 327 -8.24 -18.96 -7.37
N GLU A 328 -7.85 -18.02 -8.22
CA GLU A 328 -7.06 -18.27 -9.43
C GLU A 328 -5.77 -17.47 -9.40
N LEU A 329 -4.69 -18.04 -9.96
CA LEU A 329 -3.43 -17.34 -10.24
C LEU A 329 -3.43 -16.95 -11.71
N ILE A 330 -3.29 -15.67 -12.00
CA ILE A 330 -3.47 -15.08 -13.33
C ILE A 330 -2.19 -14.35 -13.75
N ASP A 331 -1.74 -14.58 -14.98
CA ASP A 331 -0.66 -13.78 -15.58
C ASP A 331 -1.18 -12.38 -15.93
N ALA A 332 -0.47 -11.36 -15.48
CA ALA A 332 -0.84 -9.99 -15.79
C ALA A 332 -0.36 -9.56 -17.18
N GLU A 333 -1.07 -8.64 -17.80
CA GLU A 333 -0.59 -7.92 -18.96
C GLU A 333 0.59 -7.01 -18.56
N HIS A 334 1.52 -6.75 -19.50
CA HIS A 334 2.75 -6.00 -19.29
C HIS A 334 2.99 -4.99 -20.42
N MET A 335 3.90 -4.04 -20.17
CA MET A 335 4.28 -3.01 -21.15
C MET A 335 5.44 -3.41 -22.03
N LEU A 336 6.45 -4.05 -21.45
CA LEU A 336 7.75 -4.36 -22.06
C LEU A 336 7.98 -5.87 -22.11
#